data_4f8546019672c517cf051585bb5840e7
#
_entry.id   4f8546019672c517cf051585bb5840e7
#
_cell.length_a   1.000
_cell.length_b   1.000
_cell.length_c   1.000
_cell.angle_alpha   90.00
_cell.angle_beta   90.00
_cell.angle_gamma   90.00
#
_symmetry.space_group_name_H-M   'P 1'
#
loop_
_entity.id
_entity.type
_entity.pdbx_description
1 polymer ?
#
loop_
_entity_poly.entity_id
_entity_poly.type
_entity_poly.pdbx_seq_one_letter_code
_entity_poly.pdbx_strand_id
1 'polypeptide(L)'
;MGHGDDLIIADTNFPSDSVARETVLGELLRIDAPAAEVVKAVLSVYPLDTFVEDSAGRMEVVGEPNSILPVMSEVQSEVSAVGGPNPMISIERYAFYERAKKAYAVIQTGERRFYGCFAFRKGVIGPEEN
;
A
#
# COMPACT_ATOMS: atom_id res chain seq x y z
N MET A 1 0.03 -3.20 -14.74
CA MET A 1 0.87 -2.24 -13.97
C MET A 1 2.33 -2.47 -14.32
N GLY A 2 3.07 -1.39 -14.50
CA GLY A 2 4.49 -1.45 -14.82
C GLY A 2 5.37 -1.07 -13.63
N HIS A 3 6.67 -1.11 -13.85
CA HIS A 3 7.67 -0.68 -12.87
C HIS A 3 7.41 0.77 -12.43
N GLY A 4 7.41 1.00 -11.13
CA GLY A 4 7.20 2.31 -10.56
C GLY A 4 5.73 2.70 -10.32
N ASP A 5 4.78 1.90 -10.77
CA ASP A 5 3.37 2.14 -10.47
C ASP A 5 3.07 1.86 -8.99
N ASP A 6 2.21 2.68 -8.41
CA ASP A 6 1.76 2.49 -7.03
C ASP A 6 0.42 1.75 -6.98
N LEU A 7 0.28 0.91 -5.98
CA LEU A 7 -0.98 0.29 -5.61
C LEU A 7 -1.31 0.71 -4.17
N ILE A 8 -2.53 1.17 -3.95
CA ILE A 8 -2.99 1.61 -2.64
C ILE A 8 -3.89 0.53 -2.05
N ILE A 9 -3.60 0.15 -0.80
CA ILE A 9 -4.41 -0.78 -0.02
C ILE A 9 -5.05 0.04 1.10
N ALA A 10 -6.38 0.12 1.13
CA ALA A 10 -7.09 1.06 1.99
C ALA A 10 -8.06 0.36 2.94
N ASP A 11 -8.27 0.97 4.10
CA ASP A 11 -9.29 0.54 5.06
C ASP A 11 -10.68 1.03 4.63
N THR A 12 -11.71 0.67 5.42
CA THR A 12 -13.09 1.03 5.10
C THR A 12 -13.41 2.51 5.32
N ASN A 13 -12.53 3.27 5.98
CA ASN A 13 -12.73 4.69 6.27
C ASN A 13 -12.08 5.62 5.25
N PHE A 14 -11.14 5.12 4.47
CA PHE A 14 -10.48 5.90 3.44
C PHE A 14 -11.49 6.29 2.35
N PRO A 15 -11.40 7.50 1.76
CA PRO A 15 -12.29 7.92 0.68
C PRO A 15 -11.93 7.21 -0.63
N SER A 16 -12.04 5.89 -0.63
CA SER A 16 -11.49 5.02 -1.68
C SER A 16 -12.11 5.24 -3.04
N ASP A 17 -13.43 5.42 -3.10
CA ASP A 17 -14.11 5.58 -4.40
C ASP A 17 -13.71 6.89 -5.08
N SER A 18 -13.73 8.00 -4.34
CA SER A 18 -13.37 9.29 -4.93
C SER A 18 -11.90 9.36 -5.34
N VAL A 19 -11.02 8.76 -4.55
CA VAL A 19 -9.59 8.69 -4.89
C VAL A 19 -9.36 7.76 -6.09
N ALA A 20 -10.03 6.61 -6.11
CA ALA A 20 -9.89 5.64 -7.21
C ALA A 20 -10.26 6.24 -8.57
N ARG A 21 -11.23 7.15 -8.61
CA ARG A 21 -11.62 7.82 -9.86
C ARG A 21 -10.52 8.69 -10.45
N GLU A 22 -9.57 9.12 -9.65
CA GLU A 22 -8.43 9.93 -10.10
C GLU A 22 -7.21 9.10 -10.47
N THR A 23 -7.23 7.79 -10.19
CA THR A 23 -6.13 6.88 -10.51
C THR A 23 -6.11 6.50 -11.99
N VAL A 24 -5.03 5.84 -12.41
CA VAL A 24 -4.89 5.39 -13.80
C VAL A 24 -6.02 4.44 -14.19
N LEU A 25 -6.35 3.47 -13.30
CA LEU A 25 -7.45 2.53 -13.54
C LEU A 25 -8.80 3.24 -13.57
N GLY A 26 -8.98 4.27 -12.75
CA GLY A 26 -10.18 5.09 -12.74
C GLY A 26 -11.40 4.50 -12.05
N GLU A 27 -11.27 3.30 -11.49
CA GLU A 27 -12.36 2.65 -10.77
C GLU A 27 -11.83 1.91 -9.53
N LEU A 28 -12.72 1.72 -8.56
CA LEU A 28 -12.37 1.09 -7.28
C LEU A 28 -12.34 -0.44 -7.40
N LEU A 29 -11.28 -1.03 -6.87
CA LEU A 29 -11.20 -2.48 -6.65
C LEU A 29 -11.54 -2.78 -5.19
N ARG A 30 -12.11 -3.95 -4.93
CA ARG A 30 -12.49 -4.37 -3.57
C ARG A 30 -12.04 -5.79 -3.29
N ILE A 31 -11.48 -6.00 -2.10
CA ILE A 31 -11.20 -7.34 -1.57
C ILE A 31 -11.67 -7.34 -0.11
N ASP A 32 -12.69 -8.12 0.19
CA ASP A 32 -13.32 -8.14 1.51
C ASP A 32 -12.56 -9.04 2.47
N ALA A 33 -11.40 -8.57 2.90
CA ALA A 33 -10.53 -9.26 3.84
C ALA A 33 -9.72 -8.21 4.63
N PRO A 34 -9.16 -8.56 5.81
CA PRO A 34 -8.32 -7.63 6.58
C PRO A 34 -7.09 -7.17 5.79
N ALA A 35 -6.55 -5.99 6.14
CA ALA A 35 -5.45 -5.38 5.41
C ALA A 35 -4.23 -6.31 5.24
N ALA A 36 -3.76 -6.94 6.31
CA ALA A 36 -2.58 -7.79 6.24
C ALA A 36 -2.79 -8.99 5.32
N GLU A 37 -3.98 -9.56 5.30
CA GLU A 37 -4.32 -10.68 4.43
C GLU A 37 -4.32 -10.26 2.96
N VAL A 38 -4.88 -9.09 2.65
CA VAL A 38 -4.86 -8.53 1.30
C VAL A 38 -3.43 -8.22 0.87
N VAL A 39 -2.63 -7.59 1.75
CA VAL A 39 -1.22 -7.29 1.46
C VAL A 39 -0.43 -8.55 1.18
N LYS A 40 -0.62 -9.60 1.97
CA LYS A 40 0.05 -10.89 1.73
C LYS A 40 -0.27 -11.43 0.34
N ALA A 41 -1.54 -11.42 -0.03
CA ALA A 41 -1.97 -11.91 -1.34
C ALA A 41 -1.37 -11.06 -2.47
N VAL A 42 -1.42 -9.75 -2.34
CA VAL A 42 -0.87 -8.83 -3.35
C VAL A 42 0.64 -9.04 -3.49
N LEU A 43 1.38 -9.06 -2.39
CA LEU A 43 2.85 -9.18 -2.45
C LEU A 43 3.31 -10.55 -2.95
N SER A 44 2.44 -11.54 -2.99
CA SER A 44 2.78 -12.84 -3.57
C SER A 44 2.97 -12.78 -5.09
N VAL A 45 2.42 -11.75 -5.76
CA VAL A 45 2.49 -11.58 -7.21
C VAL A 45 2.97 -10.18 -7.63
N TYR A 46 3.29 -9.33 -6.66
CA TYR A 46 3.60 -7.93 -6.88
C TYR A 46 4.93 -7.62 -6.19
N PRO A 47 6.05 -7.66 -6.93
CA PRO A 47 7.35 -7.38 -6.32
C PRO A 47 7.46 -5.90 -5.97
N LEU A 48 8.05 -5.62 -4.81
CA LEU A 48 8.33 -4.24 -4.39
C LEU A 48 9.56 -3.70 -5.11
N ASP A 49 9.55 -2.39 -5.36
CA ASP A 49 10.65 -1.72 -6.04
C ASP A 49 11.88 -1.65 -5.12
N THR A 50 12.98 -2.24 -5.57
CA THR A 50 14.24 -2.24 -4.82
C THR A 50 15.14 -1.04 -5.14
N PHE A 51 14.74 -0.22 -6.12
CA PHE A 51 15.54 0.93 -6.57
C PHE A 51 15.22 2.20 -5.79
N VAL A 52 14.14 2.20 -4.99
CA VAL A 52 13.70 3.36 -4.21
C VAL A 52 13.46 2.95 -2.76
N GLU A 53 13.58 3.91 -1.85
CA GLU A 53 13.39 3.64 -0.42
C GLU A 53 11.92 3.67 0.02
N ASP A 54 11.06 4.29 -0.79
CA ASP A 54 9.65 4.50 -0.47
C ASP A 54 8.72 3.49 -1.15
N SER A 55 9.23 2.30 -1.44
CA SER A 55 8.44 1.25 -2.12
C SER A 55 7.31 0.68 -1.26
N ALA A 56 7.39 0.81 0.06
CA ALA A 56 6.33 0.44 0.97
C ALA A 56 6.15 1.53 2.01
N GLY A 57 4.96 2.08 2.10
CA GLY A 57 4.65 3.15 3.03
C GLY A 57 3.31 2.95 3.72
N ARG A 58 3.16 3.56 4.88
CA ARG A 58 1.94 3.57 5.67
C ARG A 58 1.49 5.00 5.91
N MET A 59 0.19 5.21 6.02
CA MET A 59 -0.32 6.52 6.44
C MET A 59 0.03 6.72 7.92
N GLU A 60 0.70 7.84 8.24
CA GLU A 60 1.04 8.13 9.62
C GLU A 60 -0.19 8.46 10.46
N VAL A 61 -0.13 8.13 11.75
CA VAL A 61 -1.10 8.64 12.72
C VAL A 61 -0.91 10.15 12.80
N VAL A 62 -1.97 10.91 12.64
CA VAL A 62 -1.90 12.38 12.58
C VAL A 62 -1.17 12.94 13.79
N GLY A 63 -0.08 13.67 13.52
CA GLY A 63 0.77 14.27 14.56
C GLY A 63 1.71 13.30 15.26
N GLU A 64 1.72 12.02 14.90
CA GLU A 64 2.52 10.98 15.55
C GLU A 64 3.17 10.06 14.51
N PRO A 65 4.14 10.54 13.73
CA PRO A 65 4.71 9.78 12.62
C PRO A 65 5.42 8.49 13.04
N ASN A 66 5.85 8.38 14.28
CA ASN A 66 6.53 7.19 14.79
C ASN A 66 5.59 6.22 15.50
N SER A 67 4.31 6.54 15.61
CA SER A 67 3.33 5.64 16.24
C SER A 67 3.05 4.44 15.34
N ILE A 68 3.16 3.24 15.89
CA ILE A 68 2.93 1.99 15.18
C ILE A 68 1.71 1.29 15.78
N LEU A 69 0.62 1.29 15.05
CA LEU A 69 -0.61 0.61 15.45
C LEU A 69 -0.54 -0.89 15.09
N PRO A 70 -1.37 -1.74 15.73
CA PRO A 70 -1.35 -3.18 15.42
C PRO A 70 -1.52 -3.51 13.94
N VAL A 71 -2.41 -2.81 13.22
CA VAL A 71 -2.60 -3.05 11.79
C VAL A 71 -1.31 -2.77 11.00
N MET A 72 -0.56 -1.76 11.41
CA MET A 72 0.72 -1.42 10.76
C MET A 72 1.77 -2.50 11.00
N SER A 73 1.83 -3.05 12.23
CA SER A 73 2.76 -4.14 12.56
C SER A 73 2.44 -5.41 11.78
N GLU A 74 1.16 -5.72 11.63
CA GLU A 74 0.71 -6.88 10.86
C GLU A 74 1.13 -6.77 9.39
N VAL A 75 0.92 -5.60 8.79
CA VAL A 75 1.31 -5.35 7.41
C VAL A 75 2.83 -5.31 7.27
N GLN A 76 3.54 -4.72 8.23
CA GLN A 76 5.00 -4.72 8.23
C GLN A 76 5.56 -6.15 8.19
N SER A 77 4.94 -7.08 8.91
CA SER A 77 5.38 -8.49 8.90
C SER A 77 5.28 -9.08 7.50
N GLU A 78 4.23 -8.76 6.76
CA GLU A 78 4.07 -9.25 5.39
C GLU A 78 5.07 -8.60 4.43
N VAL A 79 5.36 -7.32 4.61
CA VAL A 79 6.36 -6.60 3.82
C VAL A 79 7.75 -7.18 4.08
N SER A 80 8.10 -7.42 5.34
CA SER A 80 9.39 -8.00 5.72
C SER A 80 9.55 -9.42 5.20
N ALA A 81 8.47 -10.20 5.15
CA ALA A 81 8.49 -11.58 4.67
C ALA A 81 8.89 -11.69 3.19
N VAL A 82 8.68 -10.64 2.41
CA VAL A 82 9.11 -10.60 0.99
C VAL A 82 10.38 -9.76 0.79
N GLY A 83 11.07 -9.42 1.87
CA GLY A 83 12.33 -8.66 1.79
C GLY A 83 12.14 -7.17 1.52
N GLY A 84 10.94 -6.65 1.76
CA GLY A 84 10.65 -5.22 1.59
C GLY A 84 11.24 -4.34 2.69
N PRO A 85 11.04 -3.02 2.60
CA PRO A 85 11.57 -2.07 3.57
C PRO A 85 11.13 -2.39 5.01
N ASN A 86 12.06 -2.32 5.93
CA ASN A 86 11.78 -2.49 7.36
C ASN A 86 12.56 -1.42 8.14
N PRO A 87 11.90 -0.37 8.63
CA PRO A 87 10.44 -0.17 8.59
C PRO A 87 9.95 0.38 7.25
N MET A 88 8.64 0.22 7.00
CA MET A 88 7.96 0.99 5.97
C MET A 88 8.10 2.48 6.29
N ILE A 89 8.11 3.34 5.27
CA ILE A 89 8.11 4.78 5.52
C ILE A 89 6.77 5.23 6.09
N SER A 90 6.82 6.28 6.90
CA SER A 90 5.65 6.98 7.42
C SER A 90 5.28 8.09 6.43
N ILE A 91 4.04 8.11 5.96
CA ILE A 91 3.58 9.10 4.98
C ILE A 91 2.51 9.97 5.64
N GLU A 92 2.76 11.29 5.67
CA GLU A 92 1.79 12.24 6.21
C GLU A 92 0.46 12.11 5.47
N ARG A 93 -0.67 12.33 6.15
CA ARG A 93 -2.01 12.06 5.63
C ARG A 93 -2.29 12.70 4.27
N TYR A 94 -2.00 13.97 4.11
CA TYR A 94 -2.28 14.66 2.85
C TYR A 94 -1.33 14.25 1.75
N ALA A 95 -0.07 13.99 2.09
CA ALA A 95 0.90 13.42 1.14
C ALA A 95 0.46 12.03 0.69
N PHE A 96 -0.12 11.25 1.60
CA PHE A 96 -0.68 9.94 1.26
C PHE A 96 -1.82 10.09 0.26
N TYR A 97 -2.76 11.01 0.50
CA TYR A 97 -3.86 11.25 -0.44
C TYR A 97 -3.34 11.66 -1.82
N GLU A 98 -2.34 12.54 -1.89
CA GLU A 98 -1.76 12.96 -3.17
C GLU A 98 -1.09 11.81 -3.91
N ARG A 99 -0.34 10.98 -3.18
CA ARG A 99 0.27 9.78 -3.76
C ARG A 99 -0.80 8.80 -4.25
N ALA A 100 -1.87 8.64 -3.49
CA ALA A 100 -2.97 7.74 -3.83
C ALA A 100 -3.69 8.17 -5.11
N LYS A 101 -3.94 9.46 -5.28
CA LYS A 101 -4.59 9.99 -6.49
C LYS A 101 -3.77 9.75 -7.75
N LYS A 102 -2.45 9.71 -7.62
CA LYS A 102 -1.52 9.47 -8.73
C LYS A 102 -1.21 7.99 -8.92
N ALA A 103 -1.73 7.13 -8.05
CA ALA A 103 -1.47 5.69 -8.12
C ALA A 103 -2.14 5.05 -9.32
N TYR A 104 -1.75 3.83 -9.62
CA TYR A 104 -2.41 3.05 -10.67
C TYR A 104 -3.82 2.65 -10.25
N ALA A 105 -3.97 2.15 -9.03
CA ALA A 105 -5.27 1.68 -8.53
C ALA A 105 -5.35 1.74 -7.01
N VAL A 106 -6.59 1.69 -6.50
CA VAL A 106 -6.90 1.56 -5.08
C VAL A 106 -7.67 0.27 -4.87
N ILE A 107 -7.25 -0.53 -3.89
CA ILE A 107 -8.00 -1.69 -3.40
C ILE A 107 -8.56 -1.33 -2.03
N GLN A 108 -9.87 -1.26 -1.90
CA GLN A 108 -10.53 -1.16 -0.61
C GLN A 108 -10.64 -2.55 0.00
N THR A 109 -10.09 -2.71 1.21
CA THR A 109 -10.17 -3.95 1.97
C THR A 109 -11.38 -3.96 2.89
N GLY A 110 -11.58 -5.06 3.62
CA GLY A 110 -12.53 -5.14 4.72
C GLY A 110 -11.95 -4.66 6.06
N GLU A 111 -10.77 -4.04 6.06
CA GLU A 111 -10.12 -3.57 7.29
C GLU A 111 -10.93 -2.44 7.92
N ARG A 112 -11.34 -2.61 9.16
CA ARG A 112 -12.19 -1.64 9.85
C ARG A 112 -11.42 -0.77 10.84
N ARG A 113 -10.19 -1.12 11.17
CA ARG A 113 -9.34 -0.34 12.07
C ARG A 113 -8.82 0.91 11.37
N PHE A 114 -8.65 2.00 12.12
CA PHE A 114 -8.11 3.25 11.57
C PHE A 114 -6.66 3.08 11.13
N TYR A 115 -6.27 3.88 10.16
CA TYR A 115 -4.90 3.94 9.62
C TYR A 115 -4.44 2.64 8.96
N GLY A 116 -5.38 1.85 8.47
CA GLY A 116 -5.09 0.65 7.69
C GLY A 116 -4.91 0.98 6.20
N CYS A 117 -4.10 1.98 5.90
CA CYS A 117 -3.86 2.48 4.54
C CYS A 117 -2.38 2.42 4.21
N PHE A 118 -2.06 1.80 3.07
CA PHE A 118 -0.69 1.50 2.67
C PHE A 118 -0.49 1.77 1.18
N ALA A 119 0.74 2.12 0.82
CA ALA A 119 1.12 2.36 -0.57
C ALA A 119 2.32 1.46 -0.92
N PHE A 120 2.21 0.75 -2.04
CA PHE A 120 3.24 -0.16 -2.50
C PHE A 120 3.64 0.17 -3.94
N ARG A 121 4.94 0.37 -4.18
CA ARG A 121 5.47 0.66 -5.51
C ARG A 121 6.00 -0.61 -6.15
N LYS A 122 5.51 -0.88 -7.36
CA LYS A 122 5.86 -2.10 -8.07
C LYS A 122 7.30 -2.06 -8.58
N GLY A 123 7.99 -3.14 -8.33
CA GLY A 123 9.33 -3.37 -8.85
C GLY A 123 9.33 -4.10 -10.19
N VAL A 124 10.50 -4.55 -10.56
CA VAL A 124 10.73 -5.28 -11.81
C VAL A 124 10.61 -6.77 -11.54
N ILE A 125 9.90 -7.47 -12.44
CA ILE A 125 9.90 -8.93 -12.48
C ILE A 125 10.97 -9.31 -13.50
N GLY A 126 12.12 -9.79 -13.00
CA GLY A 126 13.19 -10.22 -13.87
C GLY A 126 12.86 -11.54 -14.56
N PRO A 127 13.51 -11.83 -15.69
CA PRO A 127 13.36 -13.12 -16.35
C PRO A 127 13.98 -14.22 -15.50
N GLU A 128 13.31 -15.36 -15.40
CA GLU A 128 13.73 -16.46 -14.52
C GLU A 128 15.03 -17.12 -14.95
N GLU A 129 15.31 -17.13 -16.23
CA GLU A 129 16.38 -17.90 -16.83
C GLU A 129 17.55 -17.04 -17.31
N ASN A 130 17.78 -15.96 -16.71
CA ASN A 130 18.90 -15.12 -17.07
C ASN A 130 20.18 -15.58 -16.47
#